data_8e3aedee7ad9b2a93b8f637769f0bf46
#
_entry.id   8e3aedee7ad9b2a93b8f637769f0bf46
#
_cell.length_a   1.000
_cell.length_b   1.000
_cell.length_c   1.000
_cell.angle_alpha   90.00
_cell.angle_beta   90.00
_cell.angle_gamma   90.00
#
_symmetry.space_group_name_H-M   'P 1'
#
loop_
_entity.id
_entity.type
_entity.pdbx_description
1 polymer ?
#
loop_
_entity_poly.entity_id
_entity_poly.type
_entity_poly.pdbx_seq_one_letter_code
_entity_poly.pdbx_strand_id
1 'polypeptide(L)'
;MSYSTKFIKSIINKTFAAVAVTIFLGMAILPTIESIFRLLPFKSLTASQVIVQHLTLWIGFVGAILASEKNKLLCLSRETIFNKEKNFTFFRFIPKAVSFLVLIGLAYGSWELLKVEFNFPVDIAPGIPRWFAQIVMFLGFSFMSLNILVQSYKKIEHRFMLLVVASVFIFTPFSTIVSAYLPIIPICIFIIFYSVLKGAPIMIGLGGAAIILFWNDFSPLASIPAETYRMVVSPTLATIPLFTLGGYLLAESKASERLIIVFKEIFGWIPGGTPIIIILICAFFTALTGGSGV
;
A
#
# COMPACT_ATOMS: atom_id res chain seq x y z
N MET A 1 -22.14 10.11 16.15
CA MET A 1 -21.59 8.82 15.71
C MET A 1 -21.93 7.82 16.81
N SER A 2 -22.82 6.86 16.53
CA SER A 2 -23.37 5.92 17.52
C SER A 2 -22.27 5.09 18.18
N TYR A 3 -22.45 4.72 19.44
CA TYR A 3 -21.55 3.84 20.22
C TYR A 3 -21.26 2.52 19.48
N SER A 4 -22.25 2.00 18.78
CA SER A 4 -22.13 0.80 17.92
C SER A 4 -21.10 0.96 16.81
N THR A 5 -21.02 2.12 16.14
CA THR A 5 -20.05 2.33 15.04
C THR A 5 -18.61 2.43 15.54
N LYS A 6 -18.38 2.96 16.74
CA LYS A 6 -17.03 2.99 17.36
C LYS A 6 -16.58 1.59 17.77
N PHE A 7 -17.50 0.77 18.27
CA PHE A 7 -17.23 -0.60 18.70
C PHE A 7 -16.85 -1.49 17.49
N ILE A 8 -17.65 -1.45 16.43
CA ILE A 8 -17.38 -2.20 15.18
C ILE A 8 -16.03 -1.79 14.59
N LYS A 9 -15.74 -0.50 14.55
CA LYS A 9 -14.47 0.03 14.05
C LYS A 9 -13.26 -0.44 14.87
N SER A 10 -13.42 -0.52 16.20
CA SER A 10 -12.37 -1.04 17.09
C SER A 10 -12.09 -2.53 16.85
N ILE A 11 -13.15 -3.33 16.63
CA ILE A 11 -13.00 -4.77 16.33
C ILE A 11 -12.27 -4.95 15.00
N ILE A 12 -12.72 -4.27 13.95
CA ILE A 12 -12.12 -4.33 12.62
C ILE A 12 -10.62 -4.01 12.70
N ASN A 13 -10.23 -2.94 13.39
CA ASN A 13 -8.83 -2.55 13.58
C ASN A 13 -8.01 -3.61 14.31
N LYS A 14 -8.55 -4.18 15.37
CA LYS A 14 -7.86 -5.25 16.11
C LYS A 14 -7.67 -6.49 15.24
N THR A 15 -8.67 -6.84 14.43
CA THR A 15 -8.59 -8.00 13.53
C THR A 15 -7.52 -7.78 12.45
N PHE A 16 -7.52 -6.63 11.75
CA PHE A 16 -6.49 -6.34 10.75
C PHE A 16 -5.09 -6.23 11.37
N ALA A 17 -4.97 -5.67 12.57
CA ALA A 17 -3.70 -5.62 13.29
C ALA A 17 -3.20 -7.03 13.66
N ALA A 18 -4.09 -7.91 14.13
CA ALA A 18 -3.74 -9.31 14.42
C ALA A 18 -3.29 -10.03 13.14
N VAL A 19 -4.02 -9.87 12.04
CA VAL A 19 -3.64 -10.42 10.73
C VAL A 19 -2.26 -9.91 10.29
N ALA A 20 -2.00 -8.61 10.41
CA ALA A 20 -0.69 -8.04 10.08
C ALA A 20 0.44 -8.66 10.91
N VAL A 21 0.24 -8.80 12.22
CA VAL A 21 1.22 -9.45 13.12
C VAL A 21 1.46 -10.91 12.71
N THR A 22 0.41 -11.66 12.41
CA THR A 22 0.52 -13.06 11.96
C THR A 22 1.31 -13.17 10.66
N ILE A 23 1.06 -12.26 9.70
CA ILE A 23 1.79 -12.22 8.43
C ILE A 23 3.27 -11.92 8.68
N PHE A 24 3.60 -10.91 9.50
CA PHE A 24 4.99 -10.59 9.84
C PHE A 24 5.71 -11.74 10.53
N LEU A 25 5.05 -12.41 11.48
CA LEU A 25 5.61 -13.59 12.12
C LEU A 25 5.86 -14.70 11.10
N GLY A 26 4.93 -14.96 10.20
CA GLY A 26 5.11 -15.92 9.10
C GLY A 26 6.31 -15.56 8.22
N MET A 27 6.43 -14.29 7.82
CA MET A 27 7.55 -13.82 7.00
C MET A 27 8.90 -13.94 7.69
N ALA A 28 8.97 -13.79 9.02
CA ALA A 28 10.22 -13.93 9.78
C ALA A 28 10.56 -15.40 10.07
N ILE A 29 9.57 -16.20 10.45
CA ILE A 29 9.75 -17.59 10.88
C ILE A 29 10.04 -18.53 9.71
N LEU A 30 9.33 -18.41 8.59
CA LEU A 30 9.48 -19.31 7.45
C LEU A 30 10.91 -19.37 6.89
N PRO A 31 11.59 -18.25 6.57
CA PRO A 31 12.97 -18.29 6.10
C PRO A 31 13.95 -18.79 7.16
N THR A 32 13.67 -18.49 8.43
CA THR A 32 14.51 -18.95 9.56
C THR A 32 14.46 -20.46 9.69
N ILE A 33 13.27 -21.05 9.66
CA ILE A 33 13.09 -22.51 9.68
C ILE A 33 13.74 -23.15 8.45
N GLU A 34 13.55 -22.57 7.26
CA GLU A 34 14.18 -23.08 6.04
C GLU A 34 15.70 -23.07 6.14
N SER A 35 16.29 -21.98 6.66
CA SER A 35 17.73 -21.88 6.86
C SER A 35 18.27 -22.95 7.82
N ILE A 36 17.53 -23.24 8.90
CA ILE A 36 17.88 -24.31 9.84
C ILE A 36 17.77 -25.68 9.17
N PHE A 37 16.72 -25.93 8.39
CA PHE A 37 16.55 -27.20 7.68
C PHE A 37 17.61 -27.46 6.62
N ARG A 38 18.14 -26.40 5.99
CA ARG A 38 19.28 -26.51 5.04
C ARG A 38 20.60 -26.90 5.74
N LEU A 39 20.76 -26.58 7.03
CA LEU A 39 21.93 -26.98 7.83
C LEU A 39 21.82 -28.43 8.34
N LEU A 40 20.63 -28.97 8.38
CA LEU A 40 20.34 -30.33 8.81
C LEU A 40 20.03 -31.22 7.59
N PRO A 41 20.18 -32.57 7.65
CA PRO A 41 19.89 -33.46 6.52
C PRO A 41 18.38 -33.61 6.24
N PHE A 42 17.58 -32.58 6.45
CA PHE A 42 16.16 -32.55 6.15
C PHE A 42 15.89 -32.01 4.75
N LYS A 43 14.76 -32.44 4.14
CA LYS A 43 14.30 -31.85 2.88
C LYS A 43 13.99 -30.37 3.08
N SER A 44 14.61 -29.50 2.29
CA SER A 44 14.35 -28.05 2.32
C SER A 44 12.89 -27.76 1.97
N LEU A 45 12.29 -26.78 2.64
CA LEU A 45 10.97 -26.24 2.32
C LEU A 45 11.08 -25.32 1.09
N THR A 46 11.15 -25.90 -0.11
CA THR A 46 11.33 -25.17 -1.36
C THR A 46 10.26 -24.10 -1.63
N ALA A 47 9.09 -24.23 -1.01
CA ALA A 47 7.98 -23.29 -1.15
C ALA A 47 8.07 -22.05 -0.21
N SER A 48 8.95 -22.05 0.80
CA SER A 48 8.95 -20.99 1.83
C SER A 48 9.24 -19.61 1.25
N GLN A 49 10.21 -19.50 0.35
CA GLN A 49 10.56 -18.23 -0.32
C GLN A 49 9.39 -17.70 -1.14
N VAL A 50 8.70 -18.54 -1.87
CA VAL A 50 7.53 -18.15 -2.68
C VAL A 50 6.40 -17.67 -1.77
N ILE A 51 6.14 -18.36 -0.66
CA ILE A 51 5.13 -17.97 0.33
C ILE A 51 5.46 -16.59 0.91
N VAL A 52 6.72 -16.35 1.29
CA VAL A 52 7.15 -15.05 1.84
C VAL A 52 6.93 -13.89 0.85
N GLN A 53 7.21 -14.11 -0.45
CA GLN A 53 6.93 -13.12 -1.49
C GLN A 53 5.42 -12.77 -1.55
N HIS A 54 4.54 -13.76 -1.44
CA HIS A 54 3.09 -13.53 -1.43
C HIS A 54 2.60 -12.90 -0.13
N LEU A 55 3.21 -13.24 1.01
CA LEU A 55 2.94 -12.56 2.28
C LEU A 55 3.34 -11.08 2.23
N THR A 56 4.33 -10.72 1.41
CA THR A 56 4.69 -9.31 1.17
C THR A 56 3.54 -8.52 0.53
N LEU A 57 2.84 -9.12 -0.43
CA LEU A 57 1.64 -8.53 -1.01
C LEU A 57 0.55 -8.33 0.06
N TRP A 58 0.31 -9.35 0.88
CA TRP A 58 -0.69 -9.29 1.95
C TRP A 58 -0.38 -8.21 2.98
N ILE A 59 0.87 -8.14 3.47
CA ILE A 59 1.23 -7.14 4.48
C ILE A 59 1.13 -5.71 3.93
N GLY A 60 1.46 -5.50 2.64
CA GLY A 60 1.32 -4.22 1.97
C GLY A 60 -0.14 -3.75 1.93
N PHE A 61 -1.07 -4.61 1.53
CA PHE A 61 -2.50 -4.26 1.46
C PHE A 61 -3.16 -4.15 2.85
N VAL A 62 -2.86 -5.05 3.78
CA VAL A 62 -3.36 -4.95 5.17
C VAL A 62 -2.84 -3.68 5.83
N GLY A 63 -1.57 -3.35 5.63
CA GLY A 63 -0.97 -2.08 6.08
C GLY A 63 -1.64 -0.86 5.46
N ALA A 64 -1.93 -0.89 4.15
CA ALA A 64 -2.64 0.19 3.46
C ALA A 64 -4.08 0.38 3.98
N ILE A 65 -4.81 -0.70 4.28
CA ILE A 65 -6.14 -0.64 4.90
C ILE A 65 -6.06 0.05 6.26
N LEU A 66 -5.13 -0.36 7.13
CA LEU A 66 -4.93 0.22 8.46
C LEU A 66 -4.51 1.69 8.38
N ALA A 67 -3.62 2.03 7.44
CA ALA A 67 -3.19 3.41 7.20
C ALA A 67 -4.33 4.28 6.68
N SER A 68 -5.16 3.74 5.77
CA SER A 68 -6.34 4.43 5.24
C SER A 68 -7.35 4.75 6.35
N GLU A 69 -7.60 3.80 7.24
CA GLU A 69 -8.54 4.00 8.34
C GLU A 69 -8.09 5.11 9.31
N LYS A 70 -6.79 5.17 9.58
CA LYS A 70 -6.18 6.20 10.45
C LYS A 70 -5.90 7.52 9.72
N ASN A 71 -6.25 7.67 8.43
CA ASN A 71 -5.89 8.81 7.57
C ASN A 71 -4.37 9.08 7.57
N LYS A 72 -3.57 8.02 7.57
CA LYS A 72 -2.10 8.05 7.55
C LYS A 72 -1.51 7.53 6.25
N LEU A 73 -2.30 7.44 5.18
CA LEU A 73 -1.76 7.18 3.84
C LEU A 73 -0.78 8.29 3.46
N LEU A 74 0.28 7.92 2.76
CA LEU A 74 1.30 8.85 2.32
C LEU A 74 0.73 9.87 1.35
N CYS A 75 0.70 11.14 1.75
CA CYS A 75 0.23 12.27 0.97
C CYS A 75 1.38 13.28 0.78
N LEU A 76 1.44 13.90 -0.39
CA LEU A 76 2.46 14.91 -0.69
C LEU A 76 2.25 16.18 0.16
N SER A 77 0.98 16.52 0.43
CA SER A 77 0.59 17.68 1.23
C SER A 77 -0.52 17.29 2.19
N ARG A 78 -0.49 17.79 3.42
CA ARG A 78 -1.62 17.67 4.35
C ARG A 78 -2.65 18.77 4.09
N GLU A 79 -3.92 18.41 4.11
CA GLU A 79 -5.07 19.34 3.97
C GLU A 79 -4.97 20.60 4.84
N THR A 80 -4.27 20.52 5.97
CA THR A 80 -4.11 21.60 6.95
C THR A 80 -3.29 22.78 6.43
N ILE A 81 -2.39 22.58 5.47
CA ILE A 81 -1.49 23.64 4.97
C ILE A 81 -2.25 24.62 4.05
N PHE A 82 -3.24 24.11 3.29
CA PHE A 82 -4.00 24.90 2.32
C PHE A 82 -5.39 25.35 2.81
N ASN A 83 -5.75 25.06 4.06
CA ASN A 83 -7.12 25.17 4.57
C ASN A 83 -7.49 26.57 5.13
N LYS A 84 -6.75 27.62 4.79
CA LYS A 84 -7.09 29.00 5.22
C LYS A 84 -8.25 29.63 4.44
N GLU A 85 -8.63 29.06 3.29
CA GLU A 85 -9.74 29.60 2.50
C GLU A 85 -11.05 28.85 2.77
N LYS A 86 -11.92 29.49 3.52
CA LYS A 86 -13.22 29.00 4.01
C LYS A 86 -14.29 28.80 2.92
N ASN A 87 -14.05 29.15 1.66
CA ASN A 87 -15.12 29.49 0.72
C ASN A 87 -15.30 28.60 -0.52
N PHE A 88 -14.60 27.49 -0.71
CA PHE A 88 -14.83 26.65 -1.92
C PHE A 88 -14.98 25.17 -1.60
N THR A 89 -16.19 24.77 -1.25
CA THR A 89 -16.56 23.36 -0.98
C THR A 89 -16.30 22.44 -2.18
N PHE A 90 -16.38 22.96 -3.41
CA PHE A 90 -16.19 22.22 -4.65
C PHE A 90 -14.74 21.73 -4.83
N PHE A 91 -13.74 22.57 -4.57
CA PHE A 91 -12.33 22.17 -4.71
C PHE A 91 -11.87 21.11 -3.68
N ARG A 92 -12.58 20.99 -2.56
CA ARG A 92 -12.35 19.92 -1.57
C ARG A 92 -13.02 18.60 -1.97
N PHE A 93 -14.01 18.65 -2.85
CA PHE A 93 -14.70 17.48 -3.36
C PHE A 93 -13.85 16.70 -4.37
N ILE A 94 -13.15 17.39 -5.27
CA ILE A 94 -12.39 16.78 -6.39
C ILE A 94 -11.36 15.74 -5.90
N PRO A 95 -10.44 16.01 -4.96
CA PRO A 95 -9.44 15.03 -4.52
C PRO A 95 -10.06 13.75 -3.97
N LYS A 96 -11.17 13.86 -3.25
CA LYS A 96 -11.87 12.72 -2.66
C LYS A 96 -12.63 11.92 -3.70
N ALA A 97 -13.27 12.60 -4.65
CA ALA A 97 -13.95 11.97 -5.76
C ALA A 97 -12.95 11.21 -6.65
N VAL A 98 -11.85 11.84 -7.02
CA VAL A 98 -10.77 11.20 -7.80
C VAL A 98 -10.21 9.99 -7.04
N SER A 99 -9.94 10.13 -5.74
CA SER A 99 -9.44 9.02 -4.92
C SER A 99 -10.41 7.85 -4.90
N PHE A 100 -11.69 8.12 -4.77
CA PHE A 100 -12.73 7.09 -4.77
C PHE A 100 -12.84 6.39 -6.14
N LEU A 101 -12.86 7.15 -7.25
CA LEU A 101 -12.95 6.61 -8.59
C LEU A 101 -11.74 5.74 -8.95
N VAL A 102 -10.54 6.20 -8.64
CA VAL A 102 -9.31 5.44 -8.89
C VAL A 102 -9.31 4.13 -8.12
N LEU A 103 -9.68 4.15 -6.83
CA LEU A 103 -9.72 2.93 -6.01
C LEU A 103 -10.79 1.93 -6.48
N ILE A 104 -11.96 2.42 -6.93
CA ILE A 104 -12.98 1.55 -7.54
C ILE A 104 -12.49 0.98 -8.86
N GLY A 105 -11.84 1.78 -9.71
CA GLY A 105 -11.25 1.29 -10.95
C GLY A 105 -10.21 0.19 -10.71
N LEU A 106 -9.33 0.37 -9.72
CA LEU A 106 -8.35 -0.64 -9.33
C LEU A 106 -9.00 -1.89 -8.70
N ALA A 107 -10.05 -1.71 -7.90
CA ALA A 107 -10.82 -2.83 -7.36
C ALA A 107 -11.51 -3.63 -8.48
N TYR A 108 -12.11 -2.95 -9.45
CA TYR A 108 -12.72 -3.59 -10.61
C TYR A 108 -11.69 -4.34 -11.45
N GLY A 109 -10.53 -3.72 -11.76
CA GLY A 109 -9.44 -4.41 -12.46
C GLY A 109 -8.93 -5.63 -11.69
N SER A 110 -8.83 -5.54 -10.35
CA SER A 110 -8.46 -6.68 -9.52
C SER A 110 -9.51 -7.80 -9.53
N TRP A 111 -10.78 -7.47 -9.62
CA TRP A 111 -11.86 -8.43 -9.76
C TRP A 111 -11.81 -9.15 -11.12
N GLU A 112 -11.54 -8.42 -12.20
CA GLU A 112 -11.37 -9.03 -13.53
C GLU A 112 -10.16 -9.96 -13.57
N LEU A 113 -9.05 -9.59 -12.94
CA LEU A 113 -7.88 -10.45 -12.79
C LEU A 113 -8.25 -11.75 -12.06
N LEU A 114 -8.99 -11.65 -10.95
CA LEU A 114 -9.44 -12.82 -10.20
C LEU A 114 -10.32 -13.74 -11.03
N LYS A 115 -11.23 -13.23 -11.85
CA LYS A 115 -12.05 -14.05 -12.75
C LYS A 115 -11.21 -14.88 -13.71
N VAL A 116 -10.16 -14.30 -14.27
CA VAL A 116 -9.23 -15.01 -15.15
C VAL A 116 -8.51 -16.14 -14.40
N GLU A 117 -8.00 -15.85 -13.20
CA GLU A 117 -7.30 -16.84 -12.37
C GLU A 117 -8.23 -17.95 -11.84
N PHE A 118 -9.52 -17.66 -11.61
CA PHE A 118 -10.51 -18.69 -11.27
C PHE A 118 -10.78 -19.66 -12.43
N ASN A 119 -10.80 -19.14 -13.67
CA ASN A 119 -11.04 -19.97 -14.85
C ASN A 119 -9.79 -20.77 -15.24
N PHE A 120 -8.60 -20.27 -14.95
CA PHE A 120 -7.32 -20.91 -15.27
C PHE A 120 -6.43 -20.93 -14.01
N PRO A 121 -6.76 -21.78 -13.03
CA PRO A 121 -6.04 -21.81 -11.75
C PRO A 121 -4.60 -22.26 -11.94
N VAL A 122 -3.67 -21.48 -11.39
CA VAL A 122 -2.25 -21.81 -11.32
C VAL A 122 -1.85 -21.87 -9.86
N ASP A 123 -1.15 -22.93 -9.46
CA ASP A 123 -0.68 -23.08 -8.09
C ASP A 123 0.66 -22.34 -7.88
N ILE A 124 0.76 -21.63 -6.77
CA ILE A 124 1.97 -20.94 -6.30
C ILE A 124 2.87 -21.94 -5.56
N ALA A 125 2.24 -22.80 -4.78
CA ALA A 125 2.84 -23.87 -4.00
C ALA A 125 1.85 -25.04 -3.99
N PRO A 126 2.28 -26.27 -3.67
CA PRO A 126 1.37 -27.41 -3.61
C PRO A 126 0.13 -27.13 -2.78
N GLY A 127 -1.04 -27.09 -3.44
CA GLY A 127 -2.33 -26.82 -2.79
C GLY A 127 -2.66 -25.34 -2.50
N ILE A 128 -1.86 -24.39 -2.94
CA ILE A 128 -2.14 -22.96 -2.78
C ILE A 128 -2.33 -22.31 -4.15
N PRO A 129 -3.56 -22.04 -4.59
CA PRO A 129 -3.82 -21.41 -5.86
C PRO A 129 -3.48 -19.92 -5.84
N ARG A 130 -3.04 -19.35 -6.97
CA ARG A 130 -2.60 -17.97 -7.13
C ARG A 130 -3.71 -16.96 -6.80
N TRP A 131 -4.95 -17.25 -7.18
CA TRP A 131 -6.08 -16.38 -6.90
C TRP A 131 -6.24 -16.08 -5.39
N PHE A 132 -5.89 -17.05 -4.52
CA PHE A 132 -5.94 -16.86 -3.07
C PHE A 132 -4.97 -15.76 -2.62
N ALA A 133 -3.77 -15.70 -3.19
CA ALA A 133 -2.83 -14.64 -2.90
C ALA A 133 -3.29 -13.27 -3.46
N GLN A 134 -3.92 -13.25 -4.63
CA GLN A 134 -4.35 -12.02 -5.31
C GLN A 134 -5.63 -11.42 -4.73
N ILE A 135 -6.46 -12.19 -4.01
CA ILE A 135 -7.73 -11.70 -3.44
C ILE A 135 -7.55 -10.49 -2.52
N VAL A 136 -6.40 -10.38 -1.87
CA VAL A 136 -6.08 -9.25 -0.99
C VAL A 136 -6.05 -7.92 -1.72
N MET A 137 -5.72 -7.90 -3.02
CA MET A 137 -5.72 -6.68 -3.85
C MET A 137 -7.15 -6.16 -4.02
N PHE A 138 -8.07 -7.04 -4.40
CA PHE A 138 -9.49 -6.70 -4.53
C PHE A 138 -10.07 -6.23 -3.20
N LEU A 139 -9.83 -6.96 -2.12
CA LEU A 139 -10.30 -6.60 -0.78
C LEU A 139 -9.69 -5.27 -0.33
N GLY A 140 -8.38 -5.08 -0.54
CA GLY A 140 -7.67 -3.88 -0.13
C GLY A 140 -8.19 -2.62 -0.81
N PHE A 141 -8.29 -2.62 -2.13
CA PHE A 141 -8.83 -1.48 -2.88
C PHE A 141 -10.30 -1.21 -2.53
N SER A 142 -11.11 -2.27 -2.38
CA SER A 142 -12.52 -2.14 -1.99
C SER A 142 -12.67 -1.54 -0.59
N PHE A 143 -11.91 -2.02 0.40
CA PHE A 143 -11.93 -1.45 1.75
C PHE A 143 -11.47 0.01 1.78
N MET A 144 -10.41 0.34 1.05
CA MET A 144 -9.90 1.71 0.98
C MET A 144 -10.92 2.64 0.31
N SER A 145 -11.60 2.19 -0.75
CA SER A 145 -12.65 2.98 -1.42
C SER A 145 -13.84 3.23 -0.49
N LEU A 146 -14.32 2.20 0.21
CA LEU A 146 -15.39 2.32 1.19
C LEU A 146 -15.00 3.27 2.33
N ASN A 147 -13.76 3.20 2.78
CA ASN A 147 -13.27 4.05 3.85
C ASN A 147 -13.26 5.53 3.44
N ILE A 148 -12.81 5.84 2.22
CA ILE A 148 -12.89 7.20 1.66
C ILE A 148 -14.35 7.65 1.56
N LEU A 149 -15.25 6.81 1.07
CA LEU A 149 -16.66 7.12 0.95
C LEU A 149 -17.29 7.46 2.32
N VAL A 150 -17.01 6.68 3.35
CA VAL A 150 -17.57 6.85 4.69
C VAL A 150 -16.98 8.07 5.40
N GLN A 151 -15.66 8.31 5.27
CA GLN A 151 -14.97 9.38 5.98
C GLN A 151 -15.12 10.75 5.29
N SER A 152 -15.31 10.78 3.98
CA SER A 152 -15.26 12.02 3.20
C SER A 152 -16.53 12.86 3.31
N TYR A 153 -17.69 12.25 3.51
CA TYR A 153 -18.96 12.95 3.41
C TYR A 153 -19.89 12.66 4.56
N LYS A 154 -20.26 13.74 5.29
CA LYS A 154 -21.30 13.68 6.32
C LYS A 154 -22.71 13.63 5.71
N LYS A 155 -22.92 14.25 4.51
CA LYS A 155 -24.22 14.26 3.83
C LYS A 155 -24.35 13.04 2.90
N ILE A 156 -25.46 12.34 3.01
CA ILE A 156 -25.76 11.12 2.26
C ILE A 156 -25.88 11.38 0.76
N GLU A 157 -26.35 12.59 0.39
CA GLU A 157 -26.51 13.03 -0.99
C GLU A 157 -25.19 12.99 -1.79
N HIS A 158 -24.08 13.44 -1.18
CA HIS A 158 -22.76 13.42 -1.82
C HIS A 158 -22.21 12.00 -1.97
N ARG A 159 -22.55 11.08 -1.05
CA ARG A 159 -22.20 9.65 -1.18
C ARG A 159 -22.94 9.01 -2.33
N PHE A 160 -24.23 9.30 -2.46
CA PHE A 160 -25.05 8.78 -3.55
C PHE A 160 -24.55 9.31 -4.90
N MET A 161 -24.22 10.59 -5.01
CA MET A 161 -23.67 11.18 -6.23
C MET A 161 -22.34 10.50 -6.65
N LEU A 162 -21.47 10.18 -5.68
CA LEU A 162 -20.24 9.46 -5.99
C LEU A 162 -20.49 8.04 -6.47
N LEU A 163 -21.45 7.33 -5.88
CA LEU A 163 -21.81 5.98 -6.31
C LEU A 163 -22.38 5.99 -7.73
N VAL A 164 -23.20 6.98 -8.08
CA VAL A 164 -23.72 7.15 -9.44
C VAL A 164 -22.59 7.45 -10.43
N VAL A 165 -21.67 8.36 -10.10
CA VAL A 165 -20.52 8.68 -10.95
C VAL A 165 -19.62 7.45 -11.12
N ALA A 166 -19.39 6.68 -10.07
CA ALA A 166 -18.60 5.44 -10.14
C ALA A 166 -19.28 4.36 -10.98
N SER A 167 -20.62 4.21 -10.89
CA SER A 167 -21.35 3.26 -11.74
C SER A 167 -21.26 3.66 -13.22
N VAL A 168 -21.45 4.93 -13.53
CA VAL A 168 -21.27 5.44 -14.90
C VAL A 168 -19.85 5.17 -15.39
N PHE A 169 -18.84 5.39 -14.55
CA PHE A 169 -17.44 5.18 -14.89
C PHE A 169 -17.11 3.70 -15.19
N ILE A 170 -17.71 2.75 -14.47
CA ILE A 170 -17.49 1.31 -14.68
C ILE A 170 -18.25 0.81 -15.92
N PHE A 171 -19.47 1.28 -16.12
CA PHE A 171 -20.35 0.76 -17.19
C PHE A 171 -20.20 1.47 -18.53
N THR A 172 -19.63 2.68 -18.58
CA THR A 172 -19.32 3.34 -19.86
C THR A 172 -18.02 2.80 -20.45
N PRO A 173 -17.93 2.62 -21.78
CA PRO A 173 -16.67 2.29 -22.43
C PRO A 173 -15.75 3.52 -22.45
N PHE A 174 -15.27 3.89 -21.25
CA PHE A 174 -14.43 5.08 -21.05
C PHE A 174 -13.11 4.98 -21.83
N SER A 175 -12.65 3.75 -22.07
CA SER A 175 -11.48 3.48 -22.91
C SER A 175 -11.67 4.01 -24.34
N THR A 176 -12.85 3.85 -24.94
CA THR A 176 -13.13 4.35 -26.29
C THR A 176 -13.25 5.87 -26.33
N ILE A 177 -13.74 6.49 -25.25
CA ILE A 177 -13.84 7.95 -25.16
C ILE A 177 -12.46 8.57 -24.98
N VAL A 178 -11.63 7.99 -24.10
CA VAL A 178 -10.27 8.49 -23.84
C VAL A 178 -9.38 8.35 -25.09
N SER A 179 -9.49 7.25 -25.80
CA SER A 179 -8.72 7.02 -27.04
C SER A 179 -9.18 7.85 -28.23
N ALA A 180 -10.49 8.17 -28.31
CA ALA A 180 -11.05 8.96 -29.41
C ALA A 180 -10.71 10.46 -29.32
N TYR A 181 -10.44 10.98 -28.11
CA TYR A 181 -10.19 12.40 -27.87
C TYR A 181 -8.84 12.60 -27.15
N LEU A 182 -7.76 12.68 -27.94
CA LEU A 182 -6.41 12.95 -27.43
C LEU A 182 -6.29 14.07 -26.37
N PRO A 183 -7.04 15.21 -26.44
CA PRO A 183 -6.92 16.26 -25.42
C PRO A 183 -7.47 15.89 -24.06
N ILE A 184 -8.19 14.77 -23.90
CA ILE A 184 -8.73 14.34 -22.59
C ILE A 184 -7.65 13.80 -21.67
N ILE A 185 -6.63 13.12 -22.20
CA ILE A 185 -5.55 12.52 -21.43
C ILE A 185 -4.81 13.55 -20.56
N PRO A 186 -4.25 14.65 -21.11
CA PRO A 186 -3.56 15.64 -20.30
C PRO A 186 -4.48 16.30 -19.26
N ILE A 187 -5.77 16.48 -19.58
CA ILE A 187 -6.74 17.02 -18.64
C ILE A 187 -6.94 16.06 -17.45
N CYS A 188 -7.13 14.76 -17.73
CA CYS A 188 -7.28 13.75 -16.68
C CYS A 188 -6.02 13.65 -15.81
N ILE A 189 -4.84 13.63 -16.41
CA ILE A 189 -3.56 13.62 -15.69
C ILE A 189 -3.42 14.88 -14.82
N PHE A 190 -3.80 16.04 -15.35
CA PHE A 190 -3.78 17.30 -14.60
C PHE A 190 -4.72 17.27 -13.38
N ILE A 191 -5.94 16.73 -13.54
CA ILE A 191 -6.91 16.58 -12.44
C ILE A 191 -6.37 15.64 -11.37
N ILE A 192 -5.73 14.52 -11.75
CA ILE A 192 -5.11 13.57 -10.83
C ILE A 192 -3.95 14.25 -10.09
N PHE A 193 -3.06 14.94 -10.80
CA PHE A 193 -1.93 15.66 -10.21
C PHE A 193 -2.41 16.76 -9.25
N TYR A 194 -3.40 17.54 -9.66
CA TYR A 194 -4.05 18.53 -8.79
C TYR A 194 -4.60 17.88 -7.51
N SER A 195 -5.23 16.70 -7.64
CA SER A 195 -5.79 16.00 -6.50
C SER A 195 -4.71 15.54 -5.51
N VAL A 196 -3.55 15.08 -6.00
CA VAL A 196 -2.40 14.69 -5.17
C VAL A 196 -1.81 15.90 -4.44
N LEU A 197 -1.67 17.04 -5.13
CA LEU A 197 -1.22 18.29 -4.52
C LEU A 197 -2.18 18.81 -3.42
N LYS A 198 -3.48 18.53 -3.55
CA LYS A 198 -4.52 18.89 -2.57
C LYS A 198 -4.74 17.87 -1.47
N GLY A 199 -3.85 16.87 -1.35
CA GLY A 199 -3.83 15.94 -0.22
C GLY A 199 -4.44 14.56 -0.51
N ALA A 200 -4.70 14.20 -1.76
CA ALA A 200 -4.97 12.81 -2.11
C ALA A 200 -3.70 11.96 -1.90
N PRO A 201 -3.84 10.70 -1.49
CA PRO A 201 -2.70 9.79 -1.34
C PRO A 201 -1.89 9.66 -2.64
N ILE A 202 -0.57 9.54 -2.54
CA ILE A 202 0.33 9.39 -3.71
C ILE A 202 -0.05 8.17 -4.54
N MET A 203 -0.49 7.08 -3.91
CA MET A 203 -0.97 5.88 -4.61
C MET A 203 -2.14 6.16 -5.57
N ILE A 204 -2.96 7.18 -5.29
CA ILE A 204 -4.05 7.59 -6.17
C ILE A 204 -3.51 8.28 -7.41
N GLY A 205 -2.44 9.06 -7.25
CA GLY A 205 -1.73 9.67 -8.37
C GLY A 205 -1.17 8.64 -9.33
N LEU A 206 -0.42 7.67 -8.79
CA LEU A 206 0.18 6.59 -9.57
C LEU A 206 -0.87 5.66 -10.19
N GLY A 207 -1.83 5.20 -9.38
CA GLY A 207 -2.90 4.31 -9.86
C GLY A 207 -3.82 4.98 -10.88
N GLY A 208 -4.15 6.26 -10.66
CA GLY A 208 -4.97 7.03 -11.62
C GLY A 208 -4.23 7.29 -12.93
N ALA A 209 -2.95 7.64 -12.88
CA ALA A 209 -2.13 7.78 -14.08
C ALA A 209 -2.03 6.45 -14.84
N ALA A 210 -1.81 5.33 -14.13
CA ALA A 210 -1.80 4.01 -14.74
C ALA A 210 -3.14 3.70 -15.45
N ILE A 211 -4.29 3.94 -14.81
CA ILE A 211 -5.60 3.72 -15.41
C ILE A 211 -5.73 4.50 -16.74
N ILE A 212 -5.37 5.79 -16.76
CA ILE A 212 -5.50 6.63 -17.95
C ILE A 212 -4.56 6.17 -19.07
N LEU A 213 -3.30 5.82 -18.73
CA LEU A 213 -2.33 5.37 -19.72
C LEU A 213 -2.67 4.01 -20.29
N PHE A 214 -3.11 3.04 -19.48
CA PHE A 214 -3.53 1.72 -19.97
C PHE A 214 -4.79 1.82 -20.83
N TRP A 215 -5.72 2.73 -20.52
CA TRP A 215 -6.85 2.99 -21.39
C TRP A 215 -6.47 3.60 -22.72
N ASN A 216 -5.49 4.49 -22.74
CA ASN A 216 -4.95 5.05 -23.98
C ASN A 216 -4.37 3.95 -24.90
N ASP A 217 -3.76 2.94 -24.30
CA ASP A 217 -3.17 1.80 -25.02
C ASP A 217 -4.16 0.65 -25.25
N PHE A 218 -5.47 0.88 -25.07
CA PHE A 218 -6.54 -0.12 -25.18
C PHE A 218 -6.31 -1.38 -24.32
N SER A 219 -5.50 -1.27 -23.30
CA SER A 219 -5.21 -2.37 -22.39
C SER A 219 -6.32 -2.57 -21.35
N PRO A 220 -6.66 -3.82 -21.00
CA PRO A 220 -7.67 -4.09 -19.99
C PRO A 220 -7.20 -3.61 -18.60
N LEU A 221 -8.14 -3.14 -17.78
CA LEU A 221 -7.85 -2.67 -16.41
C LEU A 221 -7.23 -3.75 -15.53
N ALA A 222 -7.49 -5.04 -15.81
CA ALA A 222 -6.89 -6.18 -15.13
C ALA A 222 -5.35 -6.20 -15.26
N SER A 223 -4.79 -5.57 -16.28
CA SER A 223 -3.34 -5.51 -16.48
C SER A 223 -2.63 -4.73 -15.37
N ILE A 224 -3.27 -3.71 -14.79
CA ILE A 224 -2.67 -2.89 -13.72
C ILE A 224 -2.43 -3.72 -12.45
N PRO A 225 -3.43 -4.40 -11.86
CA PRO A 225 -3.20 -5.29 -10.72
C PRO A 225 -2.32 -6.49 -11.08
N ALA A 226 -2.35 -7.00 -12.32
CA ALA A 226 -1.45 -8.06 -12.75
C ALA A 226 0.02 -7.61 -12.71
N GLU A 227 0.34 -6.43 -13.23
CA GLU A 227 1.69 -5.86 -13.14
C GLU A 227 2.08 -5.50 -11.71
N THR A 228 1.15 -4.97 -10.93
CA THR A 228 1.37 -4.73 -9.49
C THR A 228 1.72 -6.02 -8.75
N TYR A 229 0.97 -7.09 -9.01
CA TYR A 229 1.25 -8.42 -8.45
C TYR A 229 2.64 -8.91 -8.86
N ARG A 230 2.96 -8.86 -10.16
CA ARG A 230 4.25 -9.30 -10.69
C ARG A 230 5.43 -8.56 -10.05
N MET A 231 5.28 -7.26 -9.83
CA MET A 231 6.32 -6.44 -9.20
C MET A 231 6.47 -6.74 -7.71
N VAL A 232 5.35 -6.83 -6.97
CA VAL A 232 5.37 -7.00 -5.51
C VAL A 232 5.81 -8.41 -5.12
N VAL A 233 5.45 -9.43 -5.89
CA VAL A 233 5.85 -10.81 -5.67
C VAL A 233 7.25 -11.04 -6.26
N SER A 234 8.21 -10.24 -5.82
CA SER A 234 9.62 -10.38 -6.18
C SER A 234 10.47 -10.66 -4.93
N PRO A 235 11.57 -11.40 -5.07
CA PRO A 235 12.46 -11.69 -3.92
C PRO A 235 12.97 -10.42 -3.26
N THR A 236 13.27 -9.40 -4.06
CA THR A 236 13.84 -8.13 -3.59
C THR A 236 12.85 -7.33 -2.73
N LEU A 237 11.57 -7.28 -3.13
CA LEU A 237 10.56 -6.52 -2.38
C LEU A 237 10.17 -7.19 -1.05
N ALA A 238 10.28 -8.52 -0.96
CA ALA A 238 10.03 -9.25 0.29
C ALA A 238 11.03 -8.88 1.40
N THR A 239 12.20 -8.38 1.05
CA THR A 239 13.20 -7.96 2.05
C THR A 239 12.83 -6.65 2.75
N ILE A 240 12.09 -5.75 2.10
CA ILE A 240 11.74 -4.42 2.65
C ILE A 240 10.99 -4.52 3.99
N PRO A 241 9.85 -5.21 4.10
CA PRO A 241 9.14 -5.31 5.38
C PRO A 241 9.94 -6.06 6.43
N LEU A 242 10.78 -7.04 6.06
CA LEU A 242 11.63 -7.77 7.00
C LEU A 242 12.74 -6.88 7.57
N PHE A 243 13.43 -6.11 6.72
CA PHE A 243 14.44 -5.16 7.17
C PHE A 243 13.83 -4.04 8.02
N THR A 244 12.66 -3.53 7.65
CA THR A 244 11.94 -2.53 8.45
C THR A 244 11.58 -3.08 9.83
N LEU A 245 11.11 -4.32 9.92
CA LEU A 245 10.85 -4.99 11.19
C LEU A 245 12.13 -5.16 12.00
N GLY A 246 13.21 -5.64 11.39
CA GLY A 246 14.51 -5.79 12.04
C GLY A 246 15.06 -4.46 12.55
N GLY A 247 14.99 -3.41 11.74
CA GLY A 247 15.42 -2.07 12.13
C GLY A 247 14.60 -1.51 13.29
N TYR A 248 13.27 -1.70 13.28
CA TYR A 248 12.40 -1.30 14.39
C TYR A 248 12.73 -2.06 15.70
N LEU A 249 12.91 -3.37 15.62
CA LEU A 249 13.30 -4.19 16.78
C LEU A 249 14.66 -3.79 17.35
N LEU A 250 15.62 -3.45 16.48
CA LEU A 250 16.92 -2.93 16.89
C LEU A 250 16.79 -1.56 17.55
N ALA A 251 15.96 -0.66 17.01
CA ALA A 251 15.74 0.67 17.56
C ALA A 251 15.09 0.65 18.95
N GLU A 252 14.12 -0.24 19.17
CA GLU A 252 13.42 -0.42 20.45
C GLU A 252 14.24 -1.24 21.48
N SER A 253 15.27 -1.95 21.02
CA SER A 253 16.12 -2.75 21.90
C SER A 253 17.28 -1.95 22.48
N LYS A 254 17.95 -2.48 23.53
CA LYS A 254 19.19 -1.92 24.06
C LYS A 254 20.37 -2.00 23.08
N ALA A 255 20.20 -2.57 21.89
CA ALA A 255 21.25 -2.67 20.88
C ALA A 255 21.64 -1.28 20.35
N SER A 256 20.68 -0.36 20.22
CA SER A 256 20.96 1.03 19.82
C SER A 256 21.90 1.75 20.79
N GLU A 257 21.67 1.62 22.11
CA GLU A 257 22.54 2.21 23.14
C GLU A 257 23.96 1.60 23.09
N ARG A 258 24.06 0.29 22.94
CA ARG A 258 25.35 -0.41 22.81
C ARG A 258 26.12 0.00 21.57
N LEU A 259 25.44 0.16 20.44
CA LEU A 259 26.04 0.66 19.20
C LEU A 259 26.64 2.07 19.39
N ILE A 260 25.91 2.96 20.07
CA ILE A 260 26.42 4.31 20.38
C ILE A 260 27.74 4.23 21.19
N ILE A 261 27.81 3.33 22.18
CA ILE A 261 29.02 3.15 22.99
C ILE A 261 30.18 2.67 22.09
N VAL A 262 29.95 1.64 21.28
CA VAL A 262 30.97 1.08 20.38
C VAL A 262 31.47 2.15 19.40
N PHE A 263 30.59 2.91 18.77
CA PHE A 263 30.97 3.99 17.85
C PHE A 263 31.74 5.11 18.57
N LYS A 264 31.38 5.42 19.81
CA LYS A 264 32.14 6.36 20.65
C LYS A 264 33.56 5.90 20.93
N GLU A 265 33.76 4.63 21.26
CA GLU A 265 35.11 4.06 21.49
C GLU A 265 35.97 4.06 20.21
N ILE A 266 35.34 3.74 19.07
CA ILE A 266 36.05 3.68 17.76
C ILE A 266 36.42 5.08 17.24
N PHE A 267 35.50 6.04 17.30
CA PHE A 267 35.63 7.35 16.66
C PHE A 267 35.81 8.51 17.63
N GLY A 268 35.79 8.27 18.94
CA GLY A 268 35.85 9.31 19.98
C GLY A 268 37.17 10.08 20.03
N TRP A 269 38.25 9.51 19.46
CA TRP A 269 39.56 10.14 19.39
C TRP A 269 39.66 11.23 18.29
N ILE A 270 38.66 11.30 17.37
CA ILE A 270 38.64 12.28 16.29
C ILE A 270 38.09 13.60 16.82
N PRO A 271 38.78 14.75 16.64
CA PRO A 271 38.25 16.06 17.00
C PRO A 271 36.98 16.34 16.19
N GLY A 272 35.83 16.58 16.86
CA GLY A 272 34.52 16.65 16.23
C GLY A 272 33.86 15.30 15.96
N GLY A 273 34.30 14.23 16.61
CA GLY A 273 33.81 12.86 16.40
C GLY A 273 32.34 12.65 16.70
N THR A 274 31.75 13.41 17.64
CA THR A 274 30.35 13.25 18.02
C THR A 274 29.35 13.44 16.85
N PRO A 275 29.42 14.49 16.01
CA PRO A 275 28.59 14.60 14.83
C PRO A 275 28.78 13.46 13.83
N ILE A 276 30.03 13.01 13.64
CA ILE A 276 30.35 11.89 12.74
C ILE A 276 29.69 10.60 13.23
N ILE A 277 29.76 10.33 14.54
CA ILE A 277 29.11 9.17 15.16
C ILE A 277 27.60 9.21 14.95
N ILE A 278 26.95 10.36 15.14
CA ILE A 278 25.52 10.52 14.92
C ILE A 278 25.14 10.22 13.47
N ILE A 279 25.90 10.78 12.51
CA ILE A 279 25.65 10.54 11.08
C ILE A 279 25.81 9.05 10.74
N LEU A 280 26.86 8.38 11.24
CA LEU A 280 27.09 6.97 10.99
C LEU A 280 25.97 6.09 11.58
N ILE A 281 25.52 6.39 12.79
CA ILE A 281 24.41 5.69 13.44
C ILE A 281 23.11 5.90 12.64
N CYS A 282 22.80 7.14 12.26
CA CYS A 282 21.63 7.43 11.43
C CYS A 282 21.70 6.71 10.07
N ALA A 283 22.86 6.70 9.41
CA ALA A 283 23.04 5.98 8.17
C ALA A 283 22.84 4.48 8.32
N PHE A 284 23.37 3.89 9.40
CA PHE A 284 23.20 2.46 9.69
C PHE A 284 21.74 2.10 9.92
N PHE A 285 21.01 2.85 10.75
CA PHE A 285 19.59 2.59 10.98
C PHE A 285 18.75 2.85 9.73
N THR A 286 19.05 3.90 8.97
CA THR A 286 18.34 4.19 7.70
C THR A 286 18.56 3.08 6.67
N ALA A 287 19.75 2.50 6.60
CA ALA A 287 20.03 1.37 5.71
C ALA A 287 19.18 0.13 6.06
N LEU A 288 18.90 -0.08 7.35
CA LEU A 288 18.06 -1.19 7.81
C LEU A 288 16.56 -0.88 7.68
N THR A 289 16.13 0.33 8.03
CA THR A 289 14.70 0.68 8.04
C THR A 289 14.18 1.14 6.68
N GLY A 290 15.07 1.54 5.77
CA GLY A 290 14.71 2.05 4.44
C GLY A 290 13.95 3.38 4.45
N GLY A 291 13.77 4.00 5.60
CA GLY A 291 13.01 5.23 5.76
C GLY A 291 13.75 6.31 6.54
N SER A 292 13.74 7.54 6.04
CA SER A 292 14.32 8.72 6.70
C SER A 292 13.44 9.32 7.81
N GLY A 293 12.37 8.66 8.19
CA GLY A 293 11.35 9.21 9.10
C GLY A 293 11.08 8.38 10.36
N VAL A 294 11.99 7.51 10.74
CA VAL A 294 11.91 6.75 12.00
C VAL A 294 12.83 7.38 13.02
#